data_1e79b8bf936d6a0175a07be64db24c85
#
_entry.id   1e79b8bf936d6a0175a07be64db24c85
#
_cell.length_a   1.000
_cell.length_b   1.000
_cell.length_c   1.000
_cell.angle_alpha   90.00
_cell.angle_beta   90.00
_cell.angle_gamma   90.00
#
_symmetry.space_group_name_H-M   'P 1'
#
loop_
_entity.id
_entity.type
_entity.pdbx_description
1 polymer ?
#
loop_
_entity_poly.entity_id
_entity_poly.type
_entity_poly.pdbx_seq_one_letter_code
_entity_poly.pdbx_strand_id
1 'polypeptide(L)'
;DTSTNIQFGAGGAGTFSDGKLTTRINDPLIMYVLDMLHQLGAPDDIMYKAKPHIGTDILRKVVENADKEITRLGGEIRYKSKAENITSSSVTVNGERIPCGAVILACGHSARDTYSELIGAGFSVEAKPFSVGVRAEHLQSDIDTAMYGAHAGDSQLGHAEYQLSWRQGDRGCYTFCMCPGGEVVPSASEEGGVVTNGMSRHARDGKNANAAVCVSVKPEDYGNNPLSAIEFQRNLEKRAFLAGGEDYYAPMQTLGDLISGKSGTEYKRIVPSYRGGKVRCADFSKLFPPFVMEMLRAGLVNFGKKIKGYDAPDVPLTGVETRTSSPVRIIRGENL
;
A
#
# COMPACT_ATOMS: atom_id res chain seq x y z
N ASP A 1 -1.39 -2.41 17.39
CA ASP A 1 -1.99 -3.68 17.80
C ASP A 1 -1.85 -4.69 16.66
N THR A 2 -1.26 -5.84 16.95
CA THR A 2 -0.99 -6.90 15.96
C THR A 2 -2.26 -7.65 15.55
N SER A 3 -3.29 -7.63 16.35
CA SER A 3 -4.58 -8.29 16.09
C SER A 3 -5.64 -7.34 15.52
N THR A 4 -5.44 -6.01 15.62
CA THR A 4 -6.37 -4.99 15.13
C THR A 4 -5.61 -3.87 14.43
N ASN A 5 -5.58 -3.90 13.10
CA ASN A 5 -4.88 -2.92 12.26
C ASN A 5 -5.52 -2.88 10.86
N ILE A 6 -5.02 -2.02 9.99
CA ILE A 6 -5.59 -1.89 8.64
C ILE A 6 -5.24 -3.04 7.68
N GLN A 7 -4.36 -3.97 8.04
CA GLN A 7 -3.95 -5.08 7.17
C GLN A 7 -4.85 -6.30 7.31
N PHE A 8 -5.45 -6.49 8.48
CA PHE A 8 -6.27 -7.65 8.82
C PHE A 8 -7.70 -7.24 9.19
N GLY A 9 -8.61 -8.18 9.12
CA GLY A 9 -10.02 -8.01 9.43
C GLY A 9 -10.89 -7.82 8.19
N ALA A 10 -12.11 -7.37 8.40
CA ALA A 10 -13.10 -7.19 7.34
C ALA A 10 -12.60 -6.26 6.23
N GLY A 11 -12.57 -6.76 5.00
CA GLY A 11 -12.09 -6.04 3.82
C GLY A 11 -10.58 -5.87 3.73
N GLY A 12 -9.80 -6.17 4.77
CA GLY A 12 -8.35 -6.07 4.79
C GLY A 12 -7.82 -4.68 4.42
N ALA A 13 -6.58 -4.62 3.95
CA ALA A 13 -5.91 -3.38 3.57
C ALA A 13 -6.62 -2.60 2.43
N GLY A 14 -7.39 -3.28 1.58
CA GLY A 14 -8.16 -2.66 0.52
C GLY A 14 -9.18 -1.64 1.01
N THR A 15 -9.78 -1.87 2.18
CA THR A 15 -10.75 -0.96 2.82
C THR A 15 -10.14 0.40 3.16
N PHE A 16 -8.85 0.43 3.48
CA PHE A 16 -8.10 1.64 3.85
C PHE A 16 -7.20 2.12 2.72
N SER A 17 -7.79 2.34 1.55
CA SER A 17 -7.12 2.80 0.33
C SER A 17 -8.00 3.78 -0.43
N ASP A 18 -7.57 4.24 -1.62
CA ASP A 18 -8.44 4.98 -2.56
C ASP A 18 -9.53 4.07 -3.18
N GLY A 19 -9.39 2.76 -3.03
CA GLY A 19 -10.36 1.80 -3.56
C GLY A 19 -10.41 1.76 -5.08
N LYS A 20 -9.27 1.90 -5.75
CA LYS A 20 -9.17 1.80 -7.20
C LYS A 20 -9.56 0.41 -7.69
N LEU A 21 -10.46 0.37 -8.67
CA LEU A 21 -10.97 -0.84 -9.30
C LEU A 21 -10.37 -1.03 -10.71
N THR A 22 -9.06 -0.94 -10.82
CA THR A 22 -8.36 -1.10 -12.09
C THR A 22 -7.71 -2.47 -12.21
N THR A 23 -7.84 -3.10 -13.37
CA THR A 23 -7.20 -4.37 -13.70
C THR A 23 -6.45 -4.28 -15.02
N ARG A 24 -5.48 -5.18 -15.25
CA ARG A 24 -4.74 -5.31 -16.50
C ARG A 24 -5.15 -6.53 -17.32
N ILE A 25 -6.15 -7.28 -16.84
CA ILE A 25 -6.72 -8.40 -17.58
C ILE A 25 -7.99 -7.96 -18.32
N ASN A 26 -8.34 -8.70 -19.36
CA ASN A 26 -9.62 -8.57 -20.05
C ASN A 26 -10.40 -9.86 -19.81
N ASP A 27 -11.33 -9.83 -18.86
CA ASP A 27 -12.11 -11.00 -18.44
C ASP A 27 -13.60 -10.61 -18.33
N PRO A 28 -14.53 -11.40 -18.85
CA PRO A 28 -15.96 -11.15 -18.74
C PRO A 28 -16.46 -10.99 -17.29
N LEU A 29 -15.81 -11.62 -16.33
CA LEU A 29 -16.17 -11.54 -14.91
C LEU A 29 -15.88 -10.15 -14.30
N ILE A 30 -15.15 -9.27 -14.99
CA ILE A 30 -14.91 -7.90 -14.50
C ILE A 30 -16.24 -7.18 -14.25
N MET A 31 -17.16 -7.24 -15.22
CA MET A 31 -18.47 -6.59 -15.08
C MET A 31 -19.31 -7.22 -13.97
N TYR A 32 -19.22 -8.54 -13.80
CA TYR A 32 -19.88 -9.23 -12.69
C TYR A 32 -19.36 -8.73 -11.33
N VAL A 33 -18.04 -8.58 -11.17
CA VAL A 33 -17.45 -8.06 -9.92
C VAL A 33 -17.87 -6.62 -9.66
N LEU A 34 -17.88 -5.75 -10.69
CA LEU A 34 -18.32 -4.36 -10.54
C LEU A 34 -19.80 -4.27 -10.16
N ASP A 35 -20.66 -5.07 -10.81
CA ASP A 35 -22.09 -5.15 -10.51
C ASP A 35 -22.33 -5.62 -9.06
N MET A 36 -21.62 -6.65 -8.61
CA MET A 36 -21.69 -7.09 -7.21
C MET A 36 -21.28 -6.00 -6.22
N LEU A 37 -20.19 -5.27 -6.48
CA LEU A 37 -19.79 -4.15 -5.64
C LEU A 37 -20.82 -3.04 -5.62
N HIS A 38 -21.43 -2.72 -6.79
CA HIS A 38 -22.49 -1.74 -6.91
C HIS A 38 -23.73 -2.16 -6.10
N GLN A 39 -24.20 -3.42 -6.23
CA GLN A 39 -25.31 -3.97 -5.44
C GLN A 39 -25.02 -3.93 -3.93
N LEU A 40 -23.76 -4.03 -3.51
CA LEU A 40 -23.33 -3.90 -2.13
C LEU A 40 -23.18 -2.44 -1.67
N GLY A 41 -23.46 -1.46 -2.54
CA GLY A 41 -23.50 -0.04 -2.22
C GLY A 41 -22.30 0.78 -2.67
N ALA A 42 -21.51 0.28 -3.61
CA ALA A 42 -20.52 1.11 -4.29
C ALA A 42 -21.23 2.14 -5.21
N PRO A 43 -20.59 3.29 -5.50
CA PRO A 43 -21.18 4.35 -6.33
C PRO A 43 -21.50 3.88 -7.76
N ASP A 44 -22.52 4.45 -8.36
CA ASP A 44 -22.95 4.14 -9.74
C ASP A 44 -21.82 4.37 -10.76
N ASP A 45 -20.96 5.33 -10.50
CA ASP A 45 -19.90 5.74 -11.41
C ASP A 45 -18.81 4.67 -11.63
N ILE A 46 -18.70 3.66 -10.76
CA ILE A 46 -17.79 2.53 -10.99
C ILE A 46 -18.16 1.71 -12.23
N MET A 47 -19.42 1.78 -12.68
CA MET A 47 -19.93 1.03 -13.82
C MET A 47 -19.51 1.63 -15.17
N TYR A 48 -19.15 2.91 -15.24
CA TYR A 48 -18.88 3.60 -16.51
C TYR A 48 -17.58 4.43 -16.53
N LYS A 49 -17.00 4.78 -15.38
CA LYS A 49 -15.73 5.51 -15.35
C LYS A 49 -14.57 4.64 -15.82
N ALA A 50 -13.67 5.20 -16.63
CA ALA A 50 -12.47 4.52 -17.12
C ALA A 50 -11.46 4.17 -15.99
N LYS A 51 -11.47 4.94 -14.91
CA LYS A 51 -10.65 4.71 -13.71
C LYS A 51 -11.54 4.73 -12.47
N PRO A 52 -12.35 3.69 -12.28
CA PRO A 52 -13.29 3.66 -11.17
C PRO A 52 -12.58 3.52 -9.83
N HIS A 53 -13.13 4.18 -8.80
CA HIS A 53 -12.68 4.07 -7.41
C HIS A 53 -13.88 4.20 -6.47
N ILE A 54 -13.79 3.62 -5.29
CA ILE A 54 -14.90 3.63 -4.32
C ILE A 54 -14.64 4.64 -3.20
N GLY A 55 -13.39 4.77 -2.74
CA GLY A 55 -13.03 5.57 -1.58
C GLY A 55 -13.18 4.79 -0.25
N THR A 56 -12.30 5.09 0.71
CA THR A 56 -12.25 4.36 2.00
C THR A 56 -13.53 4.52 2.84
N ASP A 57 -14.20 5.65 2.74
CA ASP A 57 -15.46 5.95 3.42
C ASP A 57 -16.60 5.03 2.96
N ILE A 58 -16.76 4.85 1.66
CA ILE A 58 -17.81 4.00 1.09
C ILE A 58 -17.44 2.52 1.16
N LEU A 59 -16.16 2.17 0.96
CA LEU A 59 -15.67 0.78 1.03
C LEU A 59 -16.05 0.08 2.33
N ARG A 60 -15.99 0.78 3.47
CA ARG A 60 -16.43 0.22 4.76
C ARG A 60 -17.87 -0.27 4.70
N LYS A 61 -18.76 0.50 4.07
CA LYS A 61 -20.17 0.14 3.93
C LYS A 61 -20.37 -1.04 2.97
N VAL A 62 -19.61 -1.07 1.88
CA VAL A 62 -19.63 -2.19 0.92
C VAL A 62 -19.21 -3.49 1.63
N VAL A 63 -18.14 -3.45 2.43
CA VAL A 63 -17.69 -4.62 3.21
C VAL A 63 -18.73 -5.07 4.22
N GLU A 64 -19.33 -4.14 5.00
CA GLU A 64 -20.40 -4.47 5.93
C GLU A 64 -21.62 -5.12 5.23
N ASN A 65 -21.95 -4.65 4.05
CA ASN A 65 -23.05 -5.22 3.27
C ASN A 65 -22.68 -6.59 2.69
N ALA A 66 -21.42 -6.80 2.29
CA ALA A 66 -20.93 -8.11 1.87
C ALA A 66 -21.00 -9.14 3.02
N ASP A 67 -20.63 -8.75 4.24
CA ASP A 67 -20.75 -9.61 5.42
C ASP A 67 -22.21 -10.03 5.68
N LYS A 68 -23.16 -9.08 5.56
CA LYS A 68 -24.58 -9.36 5.71
C LYS A 68 -25.09 -10.30 4.61
N GLU A 69 -24.64 -10.13 3.37
CA GLU A 69 -25.03 -10.96 2.25
C GLU A 69 -24.51 -12.38 2.39
N ILE A 70 -23.25 -12.56 2.81
CA ILE A 70 -22.69 -13.88 3.11
C ILE A 70 -23.54 -14.59 4.16
N THR A 71 -23.88 -13.90 5.24
CA THR A 71 -24.71 -14.46 6.32
C THR A 71 -26.14 -14.79 5.82
N ARG A 72 -26.74 -13.91 5.01
CA ARG A 72 -28.07 -14.14 4.43
C ARG A 72 -28.11 -15.38 3.52
N LEU A 73 -27.01 -15.67 2.84
CA LEU A 73 -26.85 -16.86 1.99
C LEU A 73 -26.50 -18.14 2.77
N GLY A 74 -26.45 -18.07 4.10
CA GLY A 74 -26.13 -19.22 4.97
C GLY A 74 -24.64 -19.41 5.23
N GLY A 75 -23.79 -18.48 4.83
CA GLY A 75 -22.37 -18.47 5.16
C GLY A 75 -22.11 -18.01 6.59
N GLU A 76 -20.95 -18.33 7.11
CA GLU A 76 -20.50 -17.92 8.45
C GLU A 76 -19.20 -17.10 8.34
N ILE A 77 -19.13 -15.97 9.07
CA ILE A 77 -17.92 -15.17 9.21
C ILE A 77 -17.50 -15.22 10.68
N ARG A 78 -16.29 -15.70 10.91
CA ARG A 78 -15.70 -15.80 12.26
C ARG A 78 -14.64 -14.73 12.45
N TYR A 79 -14.98 -13.67 13.17
CA TYR A 79 -14.04 -12.65 13.61
C TYR A 79 -13.19 -13.13 14.80
N LYS A 80 -12.03 -12.49 15.01
CA LYS A 80 -11.06 -12.86 16.06
C LYS A 80 -10.66 -14.33 15.99
N SER A 81 -10.56 -14.84 14.78
CA SER A 81 -10.33 -16.26 14.48
C SER A 81 -9.10 -16.40 13.61
N LYS A 82 -8.00 -16.80 14.22
CA LYS A 82 -6.74 -17.08 13.52
C LYS A 82 -6.78 -18.49 12.95
N ALA A 83 -6.51 -18.61 11.64
CA ALA A 83 -6.39 -19.89 10.96
C ALA A 83 -4.93 -20.37 10.99
N GLU A 84 -4.72 -21.59 11.42
CA GLU A 84 -3.41 -22.26 11.57
C GLU A 84 -3.52 -23.72 11.10
N ASN A 85 -2.39 -24.42 10.93
CA ASN A 85 -2.32 -25.81 10.51
C ASN A 85 -3.19 -26.10 9.27
N ILE A 86 -2.97 -25.29 8.24
CA ILE A 86 -3.74 -25.33 7.00
C ILE A 86 -3.32 -26.57 6.19
N THR A 87 -4.29 -27.40 5.84
CA THR A 87 -4.12 -28.58 4.97
C THR A 87 -5.16 -28.56 3.83
N SER A 88 -5.09 -29.50 2.90
CA SER A 88 -6.10 -29.62 1.84
C SER A 88 -7.51 -30.00 2.33
N SER A 89 -7.65 -30.50 3.55
CA SER A 89 -8.90 -31.07 4.07
C SER A 89 -9.31 -30.52 5.45
N SER A 90 -8.50 -29.66 6.05
CA SER A 90 -8.82 -29.08 7.35
C SER A 90 -8.03 -27.82 7.61
N VAL A 91 -8.56 -26.98 8.50
CA VAL A 91 -7.88 -25.81 9.08
C VAL A 91 -8.10 -25.82 10.58
N THR A 92 -7.12 -25.40 11.34
CA THR A 92 -7.29 -25.17 12.79
C THR A 92 -7.62 -23.71 13.03
N VAL A 93 -8.69 -23.43 13.78
CA VAL A 93 -9.11 -22.06 14.12
C VAL A 93 -9.23 -21.96 15.63
N ASN A 94 -8.43 -21.09 16.23
CA ASN A 94 -8.38 -20.90 17.69
C ASN A 94 -8.25 -22.24 18.48
N GLY A 95 -7.46 -23.19 17.95
CA GLY A 95 -7.22 -24.51 18.54
C GLY A 95 -8.24 -25.59 18.15
N GLU A 96 -9.36 -25.25 17.51
CA GLU A 96 -10.34 -26.20 17.00
C GLU A 96 -10.01 -26.61 15.57
N ARG A 97 -9.92 -27.92 15.30
CA ARG A 97 -9.74 -28.46 13.96
C ARG A 97 -11.09 -28.52 13.23
N ILE A 98 -11.18 -27.79 12.12
CA ILE A 98 -12.38 -27.73 11.27
C ILE A 98 -12.10 -28.53 9.98
N PRO A 99 -12.80 -29.64 9.75
CA PRO A 99 -12.71 -30.36 8.47
C PRO A 99 -13.41 -29.56 7.37
N CYS A 100 -12.86 -29.59 6.16
CA CYS A 100 -13.41 -28.88 5.00
C CYS A 100 -13.17 -29.66 3.70
N GLY A 101 -14.03 -29.50 2.71
CA GLY A 101 -13.90 -30.08 1.39
C GLY A 101 -12.91 -29.36 0.50
N ALA A 102 -12.70 -28.07 0.75
CA ALA A 102 -11.73 -27.22 0.06
C ALA A 102 -11.31 -26.05 0.95
N VAL A 103 -10.12 -25.52 0.73
CA VAL A 103 -9.60 -24.32 1.40
C VAL A 103 -9.21 -23.29 0.36
N ILE A 104 -9.74 -22.07 0.49
CA ILE A 104 -9.31 -20.92 -0.29
C ILE A 104 -8.43 -20.04 0.60
N LEU A 105 -7.14 -19.97 0.27
CA LEU A 105 -6.18 -19.15 1.00
C LEU A 105 -6.12 -17.74 0.40
N ALA A 106 -6.67 -16.76 1.12
CA ALA A 106 -6.75 -15.37 0.71
C ALA A 106 -6.30 -14.41 1.84
N CYS A 107 -5.20 -14.77 2.55
CA CYS A 107 -4.72 -14.11 3.75
C CYS A 107 -4.05 -12.74 3.53
N GLY A 108 -3.85 -12.33 2.27
CA GLY A 108 -3.11 -11.11 1.92
C GLY A 108 -1.60 -11.25 2.15
N HIS A 109 -0.83 -10.23 1.73
CA HIS A 109 0.63 -10.30 1.79
C HIS A 109 1.24 -9.96 3.16
N SER A 110 0.45 -9.48 4.09
CA SER A 110 0.93 -9.10 5.44
C SER A 110 0.85 -10.22 6.46
N ALA A 111 0.24 -11.37 6.12
CA ALA A 111 0.16 -12.56 6.97
C ALA A 111 1.47 -13.35 6.95
N ARG A 112 2.54 -12.74 7.46
CA ARG A 112 3.91 -13.26 7.42
C ARG A 112 4.09 -14.55 8.22
N ASP A 113 3.37 -14.68 9.32
CA ASP A 113 3.28 -15.88 10.15
C ASP A 113 2.66 -17.05 9.37
N THR A 114 1.57 -16.81 8.64
CA THR A 114 0.96 -17.81 7.75
C THR A 114 1.93 -18.29 6.67
N TYR A 115 2.67 -17.40 6.02
CA TYR A 115 3.68 -17.81 5.04
C TYR A 115 4.80 -18.66 5.66
N SER A 116 5.25 -18.31 6.87
CA SER A 116 6.26 -19.09 7.60
C SER A 116 5.73 -20.48 7.95
N GLU A 117 4.48 -20.59 8.36
CA GLU A 117 3.81 -21.85 8.65
C GLU A 117 3.66 -22.72 7.39
N LEU A 118 3.21 -22.15 6.28
CA LEU A 118 3.06 -22.85 5.01
C LEU A 118 4.39 -23.42 4.51
N ILE A 119 5.48 -22.65 4.62
CA ILE A 119 6.83 -23.10 4.29
C ILE A 119 7.22 -24.29 5.18
N GLY A 120 6.98 -24.18 6.49
CA GLY A 120 7.24 -25.25 7.47
C GLY A 120 6.41 -26.52 7.22
N ALA A 121 5.21 -26.37 6.69
CA ALA A 121 4.31 -27.48 6.30
C ALA A 121 4.64 -28.07 4.91
N GLY A 122 5.67 -27.58 4.23
CA GLY A 122 6.12 -28.13 2.94
C GLY A 122 5.41 -27.58 1.71
N PHE A 123 4.64 -26.48 1.85
CA PHE A 123 4.10 -25.79 0.68
C PHE A 123 5.21 -25.13 -0.13
N SER A 124 5.10 -25.19 -1.45
CA SER A 124 6.05 -24.53 -2.34
C SER A 124 5.82 -23.02 -2.34
N VAL A 125 6.73 -22.29 -1.72
CA VAL A 125 6.72 -20.82 -1.65
C VAL A 125 8.05 -20.30 -2.21
N GLU A 126 8.00 -19.34 -3.09
CA GLU A 126 9.20 -18.73 -3.68
C GLU A 126 9.31 -17.24 -3.34
N ALA A 127 10.53 -16.73 -3.33
CA ALA A 127 10.81 -15.32 -3.26
C ALA A 127 10.41 -14.63 -4.57
N LYS A 128 9.90 -13.41 -4.44
CA LYS A 128 9.40 -12.63 -5.57
C LYS A 128 9.94 -11.20 -5.50
N PRO A 129 10.33 -10.57 -6.63
CA PRO A 129 10.65 -9.15 -6.66
C PRO A 129 9.50 -8.30 -6.09
N PHE A 130 9.86 -7.30 -5.32
CA PHE A 130 8.92 -6.33 -4.76
C PHE A 130 9.52 -4.91 -4.83
N SER A 131 8.92 -3.94 -4.19
CA SER A 131 9.46 -2.59 -4.16
C SER A 131 9.30 -1.97 -2.78
N VAL A 132 10.22 -1.08 -2.45
CA VAL A 132 10.21 -0.31 -1.20
C VAL A 132 10.48 1.15 -1.47
N GLY A 133 10.02 2.03 -0.59
CA GLY A 133 10.24 3.45 -0.77
C GLY A 133 9.57 4.30 0.29
N VAL A 134 9.07 5.45 -0.13
CA VAL A 134 8.49 6.48 0.73
C VAL A 134 7.19 7.00 0.13
N ARG A 135 6.33 7.63 0.93
CA ARG A 135 5.20 8.44 0.46
C ARG A 135 5.63 9.89 0.26
N ALA A 136 5.49 10.41 -0.94
CA ALA A 136 5.65 11.82 -1.24
C ALA A 136 4.29 12.51 -1.19
N GLU A 137 4.20 13.65 -0.49
CA GLU A 137 2.98 14.44 -0.39
C GLU A 137 3.17 15.80 -1.07
N HIS A 138 2.18 16.19 -1.87
CA HIS A 138 2.09 17.51 -2.51
C HIS A 138 0.74 18.13 -2.14
N LEU A 139 0.59 19.45 -2.25
CA LEU A 139 -0.76 20.01 -2.26
C LEU A 139 -1.50 19.51 -3.51
N GLN A 140 -2.75 19.08 -3.36
CA GLN A 140 -3.55 18.66 -4.51
C GLN A 140 -3.70 19.77 -5.54
N SER A 141 -3.86 21.01 -5.09
CA SER A 141 -3.93 22.18 -5.96
C SER A 141 -2.68 22.42 -6.80
N ASP A 142 -1.49 22.09 -6.28
CA ASP A 142 -0.24 22.21 -7.04
C ASP A 142 -0.20 21.16 -8.17
N ILE A 143 -0.62 19.95 -7.87
CA ILE A 143 -0.70 18.85 -8.85
C ILE A 143 -1.76 19.18 -9.91
N ASP A 144 -2.95 19.64 -9.51
CA ASP A 144 -4.01 20.04 -10.43
C ASP A 144 -3.53 21.15 -11.37
N THR A 145 -2.85 22.16 -10.83
CA THR A 145 -2.29 23.26 -11.62
C THR A 145 -1.20 22.78 -12.56
N ALA A 146 -0.31 21.90 -12.11
CA ALA A 146 0.77 21.40 -12.94
C ALA A 146 0.27 20.52 -14.10
N MET A 147 -0.84 19.79 -13.91
CA MET A 147 -1.42 18.87 -14.89
C MET A 147 -2.46 19.53 -15.81
N TYR A 148 -3.28 20.44 -15.28
CA TYR A 148 -4.42 21.00 -15.99
C TYR A 148 -4.24 22.49 -16.36
N GLY A 149 -3.21 23.17 -15.83
CA GLY A 149 -2.95 24.58 -16.09
C GLY A 149 -4.14 25.47 -15.73
N ALA A 150 -4.64 26.24 -16.70
CA ALA A 150 -5.77 27.14 -16.50
C ALA A 150 -7.11 26.44 -16.20
N HIS A 151 -7.21 25.14 -16.43
CA HIS A 151 -8.39 24.34 -16.16
C HIS A 151 -8.35 23.64 -14.78
N ALA A 152 -7.34 23.93 -13.95
CA ALA A 152 -7.29 23.43 -12.58
C ALA A 152 -8.52 23.93 -11.79
N GLY A 153 -9.20 22.99 -11.11
CA GLY A 153 -10.43 23.29 -10.37
C GLY A 153 -11.72 23.16 -11.18
N ASP A 154 -11.64 22.78 -12.46
CA ASP A 154 -12.84 22.43 -13.24
C ASP A 154 -13.48 21.16 -12.67
N SER A 155 -14.75 21.27 -12.24
CA SER A 155 -15.49 20.17 -11.64
C SER A 155 -15.72 18.97 -12.57
N GLN A 156 -15.64 19.17 -13.88
CA GLN A 156 -15.76 18.08 -14.85
C GLN A 156 -14.48 17.27 -14.98
N LEU A 157 -13.33 17.86 -14.71
CA LEU A 157 -12.04 17.18 -14.74
C LEU A 157 -11.76 16.42 -13.45
N GLY A 158 -12.29 16.90 -12.31
CA GLY A 158 -11.93 16.40 -10.99
C GLY A 158 -10.46 16.65 -10.64
N HIS A 159 -9.93 15.91 -9.69
CA HIS A 159 -8.54 16.01 -9.29
C HIS A 159 -7.59 15.26 -10.20
N ALA A 160 -6.44 15.85 -10.47
CA ALA A 160 -5.41 15.24 -11.31
C ALA A 160 -4.80 14.00 -10.65
N GLU A 161 -4.60 12.98 -11.48
CA GLU A 161 -3.87 11.77 -11.13
C GLU A 161 -2.61 11.65 -11.99
N TYR A 162 -1.56 11.07 -11.43
CA TYR A 162 -0.34 10.81 -12.19
C TYR A 162 0.20 9.41 -11.93
N GLN A 163 0.93 8.91 -12.93
CA GLN A 163 1.74 7.71 -12.82
C GLN A 163 3.10 7.99 -13.47
N LEU A 164 4.15 7.96 -12.68
CA LEU A 164 5.51 8.28 -13.10
C LEU A 164 6.40 7.06 -12.98
N SER A 165 7.33 6.93 -13.90
CA SER A 165 8.36 5.89 -13.85
C SER A 165 9.65 6.38 -14.44
N TRP A 166 10.75 5.88 -13.90
CA TRP A 166 12.11 6.09 -14.38
C TRP A 166 12.94 4.83 -14.16
N ARG A 167 13.91 4.59 -15.03
CA ARG A 167 14.78 3.41 -14.93
C ARG A 167 16.23 3.81 -15.12
N GLN A 168 17.10 3.13 -14.37
CA GLN A 168 18.54 3.15 -14.57
C GLN A 168 19.02 1.70 -14.59
N GLY A 169 19.59 1.29 -15.72
CA GLY A 169 19.90 -0.11 -15.95
C GLY A 169 18.65 -1.00 -15.83
N ASP A 170 18.75 -1.99 -15.00
CA ASP A 170 17.70 -2.98 -14.76
C ASP A 170 16.79 -2.66 -13.57
N ARG A 171 17.03 -1.53 -12.89
CA ARG A 171 16.29 -1.12 -11.70
C ARG A 171 15.33 0.04 -12.00
N GLY A 172 14.13 -0.04 -11.46
CA GLY A 172 13.08 0.98 -11.63
C GLY A 172 12.83 1.79 -10.37
N CYS A 173 12.52 3.08 -10.57
CA CYS A 173 11.85 3.94 -9.59
C CYS A 173 10.53 4.41 -10.19
N TYR A 174 9.44 4.30 -9.45
CA TYR A 174 8.11 4.62 -9.98
C TYR A 174 7.14 5.06 -8.89
N THR A 175 6.10 5.79 -9.29
CA THR A 175 5.01 6.12 -8.38
C THR A 175 4.00 4.97 -8.35
N PHE A 176 3.49 4.67 -7.16
CA PHE A 176 2.49 3.63 -6.96
C PHE A 176 1.36 4.14 -6.07
N CYS A 177 0.14 3.68 -6.36
CA CYS A 177 -1.05 4.01 -5.56
C CYS A 177 -1.14 5.50 -5.20
N MET A 178 -1.10 6.37 -6.23
CA MET A 178 -1.35 7.80 -6.05
C MET A 178 -2.79 8.00 -5.58
N CYS A 179 -2.95 8.77 -4.51
CA CYS A 179 -4.22 9.07 -3.85
C CYS A 179 -4.49 10.57 -3.93
N PRO A 180 -5.31 11.04 -4.89
CA PRO A 180 -5.72 12.42 -4.98
C PRO A 180 -6.54 12.82 -3.75
N GLY A 181 -6.37 14.06 -3.26
CA GLY A 181 -7.08 14.55 -2.09
C GLY A 181 -7.05 13.56 -0.92
N GLY A 182 -5.90 12.91 -0.70
CA GLY A 182 -5.78 11.78 0.21
C GLY A 182 -4.82 12.03 1.37
N GLU A 183 -4.70 11.02 2.19
CA GLU A 183 -3.88 11.03 3.41
C GLU A 183 -2.89 9.86 3.41
N VAL A 184 -1.73 10.07 3.99
CA VAL A 184 -0.80 9.00 4.35
C VAL A 184 -1.26 8.40 5.68
N VAL A 185 -1.36 7.06 5.72
CA VAL A 185 -1.88 6.34 6.88
C VAL A 185 -0.91 5.29 7.40
N PRO A 186 -0.95 4.98 8.72
CA PRO A 186 -0.16 3.88 9.28
C PRO A 186 -0.69 2.53 8.78
N SER A 187 0.23 1.67 8.37
CA SER A 187 -0.08 0.37 7.76
C SER A 187 0.73 -0.79 8.34
N ALA A 188 1.33 -0.60 9.51
CA ALA A 188 2.05 -1.67 10.20
C ALA A 188 1.10 -2.75 10.73
N SER A 189 1.53 -4.00 10.69
CA SER A 189 0.82 -5.15 11.26
C SER A 189 1.63 -5.91 12.31
N GLU A 190 2.89 -5.55 12.49
CA GLU A 190 3.79 -6.14 13.48
C GLU A 190 4.21 -5.06 14.50
N GLU A 191 4.41 -5.48 15.76
CA GLU A 191 4.90 -4.59 16.82
C GLU A 191 6.31 -4.10 16.53
N GLY A 192 6.60 -2.84 16.90
CA GLY A 192 7.90 -2.23 16.65
C GLY A 192 8.18 -1.98 15.18
N GLY A 193 7.16 -1.84 14.35
CA GLY A 193 7.27 -1.50 12.93
C GLY A 193 6.50 -0.23 12.57
N VAL A 194 7.03 0.57 11.66
CA VAL A 194 6.33 1.69 11.01
C VAL A 194 6.26 1.44 9.51
N VAL A 195 5.04 1.46 8.99
CA VAL A 195 4.75 1.31 7.55
C VAL A 195 3.76 2.40 7.16
N THR A 196 3.95 2.97 5.98
CA THR A 196 3.04 3.93 5.39
C THR A 196 2.22 3.30 4.26
N ASN A 197 1.00 3.79 4.09
CA ASN A 197 0.15 3.55 2.92
C ASN A 197 -0.60 4.86 2.63
N GLY A 198 -1.35 4.91 1.54
CA GLY A 198 -2.21 6.04 1.21
C GLY A 198 -3.66 5.63 1.09
N MET A 199 -4.55 6.53 1.49
CA MET A 199 -5.98 6.40 1.27
C MET A 199 -6.60 7.73 0.86
N SER A 200 -7.78 7.67 0.23
CA SER A 200 -8.63 8.85 0.03
C SER A 200 -10.09 8.48 0.15
N ARG A 201 -10.92 9.48 0.45
CA ARG A 201 -12.37 9.37 0.39
C ARG A 201 -12.83 9.33 -1.06
N HIS A 202 -14.08 8.94 -1.30
CA HIS A 202 -14.67 8.96 -2.64
C HIS A 202 -14.62 10.37 -3.27
N ALA A 203 -14.92 11.40 -2.48
CA ALA A 203 -14.87 12.79 -2.93
C ALA A 203 -13.45 13.30 -3.24
N ARG A 204 -12.40 12.64 -2.73
CA ARG A 204 -11.00 13.05 -2.91
C ARG A 204 -10.74 14.50 -2.50
N ASP A 205 -11.46 14.96 -1.46
CA ASP A 205 -11.56 16.36 -1.03
C ASP A 205 -10.49 16.77 0.00
N GLY A 206 -9.49 15.94 0.22
CA GLY A 206 -8.38 16.26 1.11
C GLY A 206 -7.41 17.27 0.50
N LYS A 207 -6.64 17.92 1.37
CA LYS A 207 -5.72 19.00 0.98
C LYS A 207 -4.51 18.49 0.17
N ASN A 208 -4.02 17.30 0.52
CA ASN A 208 -2.82 16.71 -0.09
C ASN A 208 -3.17 15.67 -1.15
N ALA A 209 -2.32 15.60 -2.16
CA ALA A 209 -2.14 14.42 -3.00
C ALA A 209 -0.96 13.62 -2.45
N ASN A 210 -1.03 12.30 -2.40
CA ASN A 210 0.13 11.49 -2.04
C ASN A 210 0.32 10.31 -2.99
N ALA A 211 1.57 9.87 -3.14
CA ALA A 211 1.92 8.68 -3.88
C ALA A 211 3.12 7.99 -3.24
N ALA A 212 3.12 6.66 -3.22
CA ALA A 212 4.36 5.94 -2.95
C ALA A 212 5.36 6.19 -4.10
N VAL A 213 6.60 6.48 -3.75
CA VAL A 213 7.74 6.50 -4.66
C VAL A 213 8.60 5.29 -4.32
N CYS A 214 8.58 4.29 -5.19
CA CYS A 214 9.08 2.96 -4.89
C CYS A 214 10.25 2.59 -5.82
N VAL A 215 11.21 1.88 -5.25
CA VAL A 215 12.38 1.34 -5.93
C VAL A 215 12.28 -0.18 -5.96
N SER A 216 12.57 -0.77 -7.12
CA SER A 216 12.55 -2.23 -7.30
C SER A 216 13.61 -2.90 -6.45
N VAL A 217 13.22 -3.95 -5.74
CA VAL A 217 14.07 -4.86 -4.95
C VAL A 217 13.98 -6.24 -5.57
N LYS A 218 15.12 -6.85 -5.80
CA LYS A 218 15.27 -8.13 -6.48
C LYS A 218 15.72 -9.22 -5.52
N PRO A 219 15.52 -10.50 -5.87
CA PRO A 219 16.00 -11.61 -5.06
C PRO A 219 17.47 -11.54 -4.68
N GLU A 220 18.33 -11.03 -5.55
CA GLU A 220 19.77 -10.87 -5.30
C GLU A 220 20.07 -9.87 -4.16
N ASP A 221 19.16 -8.95 -3.88
CA ASP A 221 19.33 -7.94 -2.83
C ASP A 221 19.10 -8.51 -1.42
N TYR A 222 18.42 -9.66 -1.28
CA TYR A 222 18.07 -10.27 0.00
C TYR A 222 18.33 -11.79 0.10
N GLY A 223 18.91 -12.43 -0.93
CA GLY A 223 19.42 -13.80 -0.86
C GLY A 223 18.50 -14.90 -1.39
N ASN A 224 17.59 -14.62 -2.31
CA ASN A 224 16.74 -15.61 -3.02
C ASN A 224 15.86 -16.53 -2.15
N ASN A 225 15.72 -16.24 -0.85
CA ASN A 225 14.94 -17.06 0.08
C ASN A 225 13.63 -16.32 0.44
N PRO A 226 12.47 -17.00 0.45
CA PRO A 226 11.19 -16.39 0.81
C PRO A 226 11.21 -15.70 2.18
N LEU A 227 11.79 -16.33 3.21
CA LEU A 227 11.87 -15.76 4.55
C LEU A 227 12.82 -14.54 4.59
N SER A 228 13.91 -14.56 3.83
CA SER A 228 14.82 -13.41 3.71
C SER A 228 14.14 -12.22 3.05
N ALA A 229 13.25 -12.45 2.08
CA ALA A 229 12.44 -11.40 1.45
C ALA A 229 11.50 -10.73 2.46
N ILE A 230 10.82 -11.51 3.30
CA ILE A 230 9.98 -11.02 4.39
C ILE A 230 10.82 -10.23 5.41
N GLU A 231 11.98 -10.77 5.79
CA GLU A 231 12.86 -10.15 6.77
C GLU A 231 13.46 -8.83 6.26
N PHE A 232 13.74 -8.71 4.97
CA PHE A 232 14.18 -7.45 4.37
C PHE A 232 13.15 -6.33 4.60
N GLN A 233 11.87 -6.59 4.36
CA GLN A 233 10.80 -5.61 4.63
C GLN A 233 10.71 -5.32 6.13
N ARG A 234 10.71 -6.36 6.98
CA ARG A 234 10.62 -6.21 8.44
C ARG A 234 11.75 -5.36 9.00
N ASN A 235 12.96 -5.53 8.51
CA ASN A 235 14.11 -4.74 8.93
C ASN A 235 13.98 -3.25 8.59
N LEU A 236 13.43 -2.90 7.43
CA LEU A 236 13.14 -1.52 7.08
C LEU A 236 12.04 -0.92 7.98
N GLU A 237 11.00 -1.69 8.26
CA GLU A 237 9.88 -1.29 9.12
C GLU A 237 10.34 -1.04 10.57
N LYS A 238 11.23 -1.89 11.11
CA LYS A 238 11.84 -1.71 12.43
C LYS A 238 12.77 -0.49 12.48
N ARG A 239 13.62 -0.30 11.46
CA ARG A 239 14.47 0.90 11.39
C ARG A 239 13.62 2.17 11.33
N ALA A 240 12.50 2.15 10.61
CA ALA A 240 11.57 3.28 10.57
C ALA A 240 10.95 3.56 11.94
N PHE A 241 10.58 2.54 12.70
CA PHE A 241 10.07 2.68 14.06
C PHE A 241 11.10 3.34 14.99
N LEU A 242 12.36 2.86 14.98
CA LEU A 242 13.45 3.46 15.75
C LEU A 242 13.71 4.91 15.35
N ALA A 243 13.76 5.20 14.04
CA ALA A 243 13.98 6.56 13.54
C ALA A 243 12.81 7.50 13.83
N GLY A 244 11.59 6.97 13.96
CA GLY A 244 10.40 7.69 14.42
C GLY A 244 10.37 7.94 15.92
N GLY A 245 11.30 7.37 16.70
CA GLY A 245 11.41 7.57 18.15
C GLY A 245 10.62 6.61 19.00
N GLU A 246 10.33 5.42 18.46
CA GLU A 246 9.71 4.27 19.15
C GLU A 246 8.28 4.50 19.68
N ASP A 247 7.61 5.53 19.17
CA ASP A 247 6.23 5.91 19.53
C ASP A 247 5.26 5.91 18.33
N TYR A 248 5.63 5.20 17.25
CA TYR A 248 4.86 5.11 16.00
C TYR A 248 4.68 6.45 15.27
N TYR A 249 5.54 7.43 15.49
CA TYR A 249 5.75 8.52 14.55
C TYR A 249 6.48 7.98 13.30
N ALA A 250 6.11 8.47 12.14
CA ALA A 250 6.81 8.05 10.93
C ALA A 250 8.07 8.91 10.71
N PRO A 251 9.19 8.32 10.28
CA PRO A 251 10.33 9.10 9.84
C PRO A 251 9.99 9.91 8.60
N MET A 252 10.41 11.17 8.57
CA MET A 252 10.18 12.12 7.49
C MET A 252 11.49 12.80 7.11
N GLN A 253 11.69 13.01 5.81
CA GLN A 253 12.76 13.83 5.27
C GLN A 253 12.19 14.69 4.15
N THR A 254 12.57 15.95 4.07
CA THR A 254 12.16 16.79 2.92
C THR A 254 12.93 16.34 1.66
N LEU A 255 12.33 16.54 0.49
CA LEU A 255 12.97 16.16 -0.76
C LEU A 255 14.28 16.95 -0.96
N GLY A 256 14.30 18.23 -0.59
CA GLY A 256 15.52 19.03 -0.63
C GLY A 256 16.65 18.47 0.23
N ASP A 257 16.34 17.99 1.43
CA ASP A 257 17.32 17.33 2.30
C ASP A 257 17.79 16.00 1.69
N LEU A 258 16.87 15.19 1.17
CA LEU A 258 17.20 13.93 0.52
C LEU A 258 18.21 14.13 -0.63
N ILE A 259 17.97 15.11 -1.50
CA ILE A 259 18.82 15.40 -2.65
C ILE A 259 20.19 15.94 -2.23
N SER A 260 20.21 16.85 -1.23
CA SER A 260 21.46 17.47 -0.74
C SER A 260 22.24 16.60 0.26
N GLY A 261 21.72 15.42 0.61
CA GLY A 261 22.36 14.53 1.62
C GLY A 261 22.32 15.10 3.03
N LYS A 262 21.32 15.94 3.32
CA LYS A 262 21.07 16.54 4.64
C LYS A 262 19.85 15.90 5.31
N SER A 263 19.61 16.26 6.57
CA SER A 263 18.42 15.86 7.31
C SER A 263 18.12 16.90 8.39
N GLY A 264 16.88 16.92 8.87
CA GLY A 264 16.47 17.78 9.98
C GLY A 264 15.67 19.00 9.59
N THR A 265 15.45 19.25 8.28
CA THR A 265 14.56 20.33 7.84
C THR A 265 13.11 19.93 8.12
N GLU A 266 12.42 20.75 8.91
CA GLU A 266 10.99 20.60 9.20
C GLU A 266 10.14 20.95 7.98
N TYR A 267 8.94 20.34 7.90
CA TYR A 267 7.94 20.70 6.90
C TYR A 267 7.40 22.12 7.15
N LYS A 268 6.93 22.77 6.10
CA LYS A 268 6.39 24.14 6.17
C LYS A 268 5.03 24.24 5.48
N ARG A 269 5.02 24.43 4.17
CA ARG A 269 3.83 24.65 3.36
C ARG A 269 2.97 23.39 3.22
N ILE A 270 3.63 22.26 3.05
CA ILE A 270 2.97 20.94 2.91
C ILE A 270 3.07 20.23 4.25
N VAL A 271 1.95 20.13 4.94
CA VAL A 271 1.88 19.45 6.24
C VAL A 271 1.68 17.95 5.98
N PRO A 272 2.58 17.07 6.46
CA PRO A 272 2.40 15.63 6.34
C PRO A 272 1.09 15.18 6.98
N SER A 273 0.35 14.33 6.28
CA SER A 273 -0.97 13.88 6.76
C SER A 273 -0.90 12.66 7.69
N TYR A 274 0.23 11.96 7.75
CA TYR A 274 0.39 10.76 8.57
C TYR A 274 -0.03 11.00 10.03
N ARG A 275 -1.13 10.34 10.45
CA ARG A 275 -1.73 10.49 11.80
C ARG A 275 -1.90 11.95 12.23
N GLY A 276 -2.28 12.85 11.31
CA GLY A 276 -2.43 14.27 11.61
C GLY A 276 -1.10 15.00 11.84
N GLY A 277 -0.04 14.61 11.15
CA GLY A 277 1.28 15.25 11.24
C GLY A 277 2.25 14.59 12.23
N LYS A 278 1.96 13.37 12.69
CA LYS A 278 2.85 12.63 13.60
C LYS A 278 4.05 12.04 12.86
N VAL A 279 4.97 12.91 12.49
CA VAL A 279 6.22 12.58 11.82
C VAL A 279 7.42 13.14 12.58
N ARG A 280 8.59 12.55 12.38
CA ARG A 280 9.87 13.06 12.91
C ARG A 280 10.91 13.15 11.80
N CYS A 281 11.67 14.23 11.80
CA CYS A 281 12.78 14.37 10.87
C CYS A 281 13.80 13.25 11.08
N ALA A 282 14.17 12.58 10.00
CA ALA A 282 15.09 11.47 10.00
C ALA A 282 15.98 11.48 8.76
N ASP A 283 17.13 10.82 8.85
CA ASP A 283 18.03 10.61 7.73
C ASP A 283 17.72 9.26 7.06
N PHE A 284 17.16 9.29 5.88
CA PHE A 284 16.76 8.09 5.15
C PHE A 284 17.94 7.22 4.69
N SER A 285 19.16 7.77 4.65
CA SER A 285 20.35 6.96 4.38
C SER A 285 20.64 5.92 5.48
N LYS A 286 20.08 6.12 6.68
CA LYS A 286 20.15 5.16 7.79
C LYS A 286 19.02 4.12 7.75
N LEU A 287 17.98 4.38 6.98
CA LEU A 287 16.84 3.49 6.83
C LEU A 287 17.02 2.51 5.66
N PHE A 288 17.34 3.06 4.50
CA PHE A 288 17.39 2.31 3.26
C PHE A 288 18.79 1.87 2.85
N PRO A 289 18.90 0.75 2.13
CA PRO A 289 20.15 0.39 1.46
C PRO A 289 20.62 1.46 0.48
N PRO A 290 21.94 1.58 0.21
CA PRO A 290 22.49 2.59 -0.69
C PRO A 290 21.84 2.63 -2.08
N PHE A 291 21.56 1.47 -2.68
CA PHE A 291 20.93 1.39 -4.00
C PHE A 291 19.50 1.98 -4.01
N VAL A 292 18.75 1.82 -2.93
CA VAL A 292 17.40 2.42 -2.82
C VAL A 292 17.52 3.94 -2.73
N MET A 293 18.48 4.45 -1.95
CA MET A 293 18.71 5.90 -1.81
C MET A 293 19.14 6.54 -3.13
N GLU A 294 20.03 5.91 -3.88
CA GLU A 294 20.47 6.36 -5.19
C GLU A 294 19.29 6.45 -6.16
N MET A 295 18.51 5.39 -6.26
CA MET A 295 17.36 5.31 -7.15
C MET A 295 16.24 6.29 -6.76
N LEU A 296 15.98 6.50 -5.46
CA LEU A 296 15.01 7.49 -4.99
C LEU A 296 15.43 8.91 -5.40
N ARG A 297 16.69 9.30 -5.14
CA ARG A 297 17.20 10.62 -5.52
C ARG A 297 17.07 10.87 -7.01
N ALA A 298 17.57 9.94 -7.81
CA ALA A 298 17.55 10.07 -9.28
C ALA A 298 16.12 10.05 -9.83
N GLY A 299 15.26 9.17 -9.32
CA GLY A 299 13.86 9.06 -9.72
C GLY A 299 13.07 10.33 -9.42
N LEU A 300 13.16 10.87 -8.21
CA LEU A 300 12.45 12.08 -7.78
C LEU A 300 12.85 13.30 -8.64
N VAL A 301 14.14 13.50 -8.90
CA VAL A 301 14.63 14.55 -9.81
C VAL A 301 14.08 14.37 -11.23
N ASN A 302 14.01 13.13 -11.73
CA ASN A 302 13.44 12.86 -13.05
C ASN A 302 11.93 13.09 -13.10
N PHE A 303 11.21 12.88 -12.00
CA PHE A 303 9.78 13.16 -11.90
C PHE A 303 9.50 14.68 -11.93
N GLY A 304 10.36 15.51 -11.34
CA GLY A 304 10.30 16.97 -11.45
C GLY A 304 10.41 17.49 -12.88
N LYS A 305 11.10 16.76 -13.77
CA LYS A 305 11.13 17.09 -15.21
C LYS A 305 9.81 16.79 -15.94
N LYS A 306 8.96 15.93 -15.37
CA LYS A 306 7.69 15.52 -15.97
C LYS A 306 6.50 16.30 -15.41
N ILE A 307 6.52 16.63 -14.13
CA ILE A 307 5.49 17.40 -13.44
C ILE A 307 6.18 18.58 -12.76
N LYS A 308 5.86 19.78 -13.18
CA LYS A 308 6.44 21.02 -12.62
C LYS A 308 6.16 21.12 -11.11
N GLY A 309 7.21 21.29 -10.32
CA GLY A 309 7.13 21.41 -8.87
C GLY A 309 7.05 20.08 -8.12
N TYR A 310 7.06 18.94 -8.81
CA TYR A 310 7.09 17.61 -8.18
C TYR A 310 8.31 17.43 -7.27
N ASP A 311 9.45 17.96 -7.69
CA ASP A 311 10.73 17.90 -6.97
C ASP A 311 11.01 19.13 -6.12
N ALA A 312 9.98 19.88 -5.74
CA ALA A 312 10.14 21.05 -4.86
C ALA A 312 10.79 20.65 -3.53
N PRO A 313 11.75 21.45 -3.02
CA PRO A 313 12.56 21.06 -1.86
C PRO A 313 11.77 20.91 -0.56
N ASP A 314 10.58 21.48 -0.46
CA ASP A 314 9.69 21.43 0.69
C ASP A 314 8.70 20.25 0.67
N VAL A 315 8.76 19.39 -0.32
CA VAL A 315 7.95 18.15 -0.42
C VAL A 315 8.35 17.19 0.70
N PRO A 316 7.44 16.84 1.61
CA PRO A 316 7.72 15.86 2.64
C PRO A 316 7.65 14.44 2.07
N LEU A 317 8.65 13.65 2.40
CA LEU A 317 8.73 12.22 2.14
C LEU A 317 8.57 11.49 3.46
N THR A 318 7.56 10.64 3.59
CA THR A 318 7.27 9.90 4.81
C THR A 318 7.57 8.41 4.59
N GLY A 319 8.32 7.78 5.47
CA GLY A 319 8.76 6.38 5.30
C GLY A 319 8.26 5.47 6.43
N VAL A 320 8.22 4.16 6.18
CA VAL A 320 8.63 3.50 4.94
C VAL A 320 7.43 2.87 4.24
N GLU A 321 7.42 2.90 2.92
CA GLU A 321 6.46 2.13 2.11
C GLU A 321 7.13 0.81 1.73
N THR A 322 6.67 -0.29 2.32
CA THR A 322 7.28 -1.62 2.12
C THR A 322 6.32 -2.65 1.58
N ARG A 323 5.01 -2.33 1.54
CA ARG A 323 3.96 -3.31 1.28
C ARG A 323 3.20 -3.05 -0.02
N THR A 324 3.89 -2.59 -1.05
CA THR A 324 3.32 -2.39 -2.40
C THR A 324 2.95 -3.70 -3.08
N SER A 325 3.68 -4.78 -2.78
CA SER A 325 3.43 -6.14 -3.28
C SER A 325 4.00 -7.17 -2.33
N SER A 326 3.49 -8.42 -2.43
CA SER A 326 4.01 -9.53 -1.64
C SER A 326 5.48 -9.81 -2.00
N PRO A 327 6.36 -10.01 -1.01
CA PRO A 327 7.73 -10.45 -1.25
C PRO A 327 7.83 -11.95 -1.57
N VAL A 328 6.72 -12.67 -1.45
CA VAL A 328 6.65 -14.13 -1.66
C VAL A 328 5.46 -14.50 -2.53
N ARG A 329 5.53 -15.66 -3.15
CA ARG A 329 4.46 -16.26 -3.93
C ARG A 329 4.31 -17.73 -3.57
N ILE A 330 3.09 -18.18 -3.30
CA ILE A 330 2.74 -19.59 -3.21
C ILE A 330 2.63 -20.12 -4.64
N ILE A 331 3.35 -21.20 -4.94
CA ILE A 331 3.30 -21.86 -6.25
C ILE A 331 2.03 -22.67 -6.33
N ARG A 332 1.28 -22.46 -7.38
CA ARG A 332 0.08 -23.22 -7.71
C ARG A 332 0.42 -24.27 -8.77
N GLY A 333 -0.06 -25.49 -8.59
CA GLY A 333 -0.02 -26.53 -9.61
C GLY A 333 -1.00 -26.26 -10.76
N GLU A 334 -1.00 -27.13 -11.77
CA GLU A 334 -1.92 -27.02 -12.92
C GLU A 334 -3.39 -27.24 -12.52
N ASN A 335 -3.63 -27.93 -11.41
CA ASN A 335 -4.96 -28.21 -10.87
C ASN A 335 -5.28 -27.41 -9.58
N LEU A 336 -4.61 -26.25 -9.39
CA LEU A 336 -4.65 -25.40 -8.21
C LEU A 336 -3.80 -25.89 -7.02
#